data_ab23683878ae87556d00841b1cb51b30
#
_entry.id   ab23683878ae87556d00841b1cb51b30
#
_cell.length_a   1.000
_cell.length_b   1.000
_cell.length_c   1.000
_cell.angle_alpha   90.00
_cell.angle_beta   90.00
_cell.angle_gamma   90.00
#
_symmetry.space_group_name_H-M   'P 1'
#
loop_
_entity.id
_entity.type
_entity.pdbx_description
1 polymer ?
#
loop_
_entity_poly.entity_id
_entity_poly.type
_entity_poly.pdbx_seq_one_letter_code
_entity_poly.pdbx_strand_id
1 'polypeptide(L)'
;MPVSSNVRPHMPWHLTSDSNIRMLPVHEQLFAFAYSYLTAAQVLGQRAVERADQNDWPGGAVVLMNAAHAVELFLKAALLRKNSEFDVWTFSHNIHSLAKEYERQFPEPELSWDIPFRRSLPTDLTQDEKNYYRQHTAQPSIQLRYPVSRLGISWLTQQAFEPHSFQQDLARMENDFNRIYQSEA
;
A
#
# COMPACT_ATOMS: atom_id res chain seq x y z
N MET A 1 -44.98 26.51 22.63
CA MET A 1 -44.23 26.31 21.36
C MET A 1 -43.66 24.92 21.39
N PRO A 2 -44.00 24.01 20.49
CA PRO A 2 -43.45 22.68 20.48
C PRO A 2 -42.04 22.71 19.90
N VAL A 3 -41.07 22.12 20.62
CA VAL A 3 -39.72 21.91 20.19
C VAL A 3 -39.73 20.85 19.09
N SER A 4 -39.41 21.28 17.86
CA SER A 4 -39.21 20.37 16.73
C SER A 4 -38.02 19.47 17.00
N SER A 5 -38.30 18.19 17.31
CA SER A 5 -37.29 17.15 17.37
C SER A 5 -36.78 16.89 15.94
N ASN A 6 -35.62 17.43 15.63
CA ASN A 6 -34.85 17.05 14.44
C ASN A 6 -34.40 15.61 14.60
N VAL A 7 -35.27 14.66 14.29
CA VAL A 7 -34.90 13.27 14.11
C VAL A 7 -34.10 13.20 12.82
N ARG A 8 -32.77 13.12 12.92
CA ARG A 8 -31.92 12.80 11.77
C ARG A 8 -32.40 11.46 11.19
N PRO A 9 -32.64 11.35 9.88
CA PRO A 9 -33.01 10.07 9.30
C PRO A 9 -31.92 9.04 9.66
N HIS A 10 -32.31 7.96 10.30
CA HIS A 10 -31.46 6.81 10.50
C HIS A 10 -31.05 6.29 9.13
N MET A 11 -29.83 6.61 8.70
CA MET A 11 -29.23 5.88 7.60
C MET A 11 -29.02 4.45 8.10
N PRO A 12 -29.51 3.43 7.40
CA PRO A 12 -29.24 2.06 7.73
C PRO A 12 -27.75 1.78 7.42
N TRP A 13 -26.89 2.00 8.41
CA TRP A 13 -25.52 1.56 8.34
C TRP A 13 -25.54 0.03 8.44
N HIS A 14 -25.12 -0.65 7.41
CA HIS A 14 -24.74 -2.04 7.54
C HIS A 14 -23.44 -2.08 8.36
N LEU A 15 -23.59 -2.31 9.65
CA LEU A 15 -22.46 -2.46 10.55
C LEU A 15 -21.71 -3.76 10.17
N THR A 16 -20.59 -3.62 9.51
CA THR A 16 -19.63 -4.70 9.39
C THR A 16 -18.89 -4.79 10.70
N SER A 17 -19.05 -5.90 11.45
CA SER A 17 -18.34 -6.13 12.69
C SER A 17 -16.91 -6.58 12.39
N ASP A 18 -15.93 -5.99 13.09
CA ASP A 18 -14.53 -6.40 13.06
C ASP A 18 -14.20 -7.50 14.08
N SER A 19 -15.20 -8.03 14.79
CA SER A 19 -15.01 -8.99 15.89
C SER A 19 -14.21 -10.23 15.46
N ASN A 20 -14.45 -10.74 14.26
CA ASN A 20 -13.73 -11.92 13.74
C ASN A 20 -12.26 -11.60 13.44
N ILE A 21 -11.95 -10.41 12.94
CA ILE A 21 -10.59 -9.98 12.64
C ILE A 21 -9.80 -9.75 13.94
N ARG A 22 -10.41 -9.11 14.95
CA ARG A 22 -9.74 -8.80 16.24
C ARG A 22 -9.27 -10.03 17.01
N MET A 23 -9.88 -11.19 16.77
CA MET A 23 -9.49 -12.45 17.41
C MET A 23 -8.30 -13.14 16.75
N LEU A 24 -7.91 -12.70 15.56
CA LEU A 24 -6.77 -13.27 14.85
C LEU A 24 -5.44 -12.72 15.40
N PRO A 25 -4.33 -13.46 15.27
CA PRO A 25 -2.99 -12.91 15.47
C PRO A 25 -2.75 -11.68 14.60
N VAL A 26 -1.89 -10.77 15.05
CA VAL A 26 -1.67 -9.48 14.35
C VAL A 26 -1.21 -9.67 12.90
N HIS A 27 -0.36 -10.63 12.63
CA HIS A 27 0.09 -10.93 11.27
C HIS A 27 -1.08 -11.36 10.35
N GLU A 28 -2.03 -12.16 10.85
CA GLU A 28 -3.22 -12.55 10.10
C GLU A 28 -4.16 -11.36 9.84
N GLN A 29 -4.29 -10.47 10.83
CA GLN A 29 -5.03 -9.21 10.62
C GLN A 29 -4.40 -8.39 9.49
N LEU A 30 -3.06 -8.23 9.49
CA LEU A 30 -2.35 -7.49 8.46
C LEU A 30 -2.44 -8.15 7.08
N PHE A 31 -2.38 -9.48 6.99
CA PHE A 31 -2.63 -10.20 5.74
C PHE A 31 -4.04 -9.94 5.20
N ALA A 32 -5.07 -10.04 6.05
CA ALA A 32 -6.45 -9.78 5.63
C ALA A 32 -6.63 -8.36 5.08
N PHE A 33 -6.01 -7.36 5.73
CA PHE A 33 -6.01 -5.99 5.23
C PHE A 33 -5.20 -5.83 3.95
N ALA A 34 -4.04 -6.47 3.82
CA ALA A 34 -3.21 -6.44 2.61
C ALA A 34 -4.00 -6.96 1.39
N TYR A 35 -4.68 -8.10 1.53
CA TYR A 35 -5.54 -8.65 0.47
C TYR A 35 -6.73 -7.74 0.14
N SER A 36 -7.33 -7.12 1.14
CA SER A 36 -8.44 -6.18 0.94
C SER A 36 -8.01 -4.94 0.14
N TYR A 37 -6.84 -4.37 0.45
CA TYR A 37 -6.27 -3.25 -0.30
C TYR A 37 -5.86 -3.67 -1.72
N LEU A 38 -5.29 -4.86 -1.90
CA LEU A 38 -4.95 -5.39 -3.22
C LEU A 38 -6.21 -5.57 -4.08
N THR A 39 -7.26 -6.16 -3.53
CA THR A 39 -8.57 -6.31 -4.20
C THR A 39 -9.15 -4.94 -4.58
N ALA A 40 -9.07 -3.95 -3.69
CA ALA A 40 -9.52 -2.60 -4.01
C ALA A 40 -8.72 -1.99 -5.18
N ALA A 41 -7.39 -2.19 -5.19
CA ALA A 41 -6.55 -1.75 -6.30
C ALA A 41 -6.93 -2.45 -7.62
N GLN A 42 -7.20 -3.75 -7.61
CA GLN A 42 -7.63 -4.52 -8.78
C GLN A 42 -8.97 -4.01 -9.34
N VAL A 43 -9.97 -3.82 -8.49
CA VAL A 43 -11.28 -3.32 -8.90
C VAL A 43 -11.18 -1.91 -9.48
N LEU A 44 -10.45 -1.02 -8.83
CA LEU A 44 -10.26 0.35 -9.32
C LEU A 44 -9.41 0.40 -10.59
N GLY A 45 -8.37 -0.42 -10.69
CA GLY A 45 -7.54 -0.56 -11.87
C GLY A 45 -8.31 -1.11 -13.06
N GLN A 46 -9.18 -2.11 -12.86
CA GLN A 46 -10.05 -2.63 -13.90
C GLN A 46 -11.01 -1.54 -14.44
N ARG A 47 -11.59 -0.73 -13.55
CA ARG A 47 -12.41 0.42 -13.96
C ARG A 47 -11.61 1.46 -14.75
N ALA A 48 -10.33 1.66 -14.42
CA ALA A 48 -9.46 2.54 -15.18
C ALA A 48 -9.16 1.99 -16.59
N VAL A 49 -8.99 0.67 -16.74
CA VAL A 49 -8.89 0.01 -18.05
C VAL A 49 -10.15 0.24 -18.90
N GLU A 50 -11.32 0.02 -18.31
CA GLU A 50 -12.62 0.15 -18.99
C GLU A 50 -12.95 1.59 -19.41
N ARG A 51 -12.33 2.59 -18.78
CA ARG A 51 -12.54 4.02 -19.01
C ARG A 51 -11.26 4.74 -19.37
N ALA A 52 -10.44 4.13 -20.21
CA ALA A 52 -9.12 4.63 -20.57
C ALA A 52 -9.09 6.09 -21.08
N ASP A 53 -10.18 6.52 -21.74
CA ASP A 53 -10.40 7.89 -22.23
C ASP A 53 -10.74 8.92 -21.14
N GLN A 54 -11.09 8.48 -19.93
CA GLN A 54 -11.47 9.30 -18.79
C GLN A 54 -10.47 9.21 -17.61
N ASN A 55 -9.35 8.54 -17.84
CA ASN A 55 -8.33 8.39 -16.80
C ASN A 55 -7.63 9.72 -16.53
N ASP A 56 -7.57 10.05 -15.25
CA ASP A 56 -6.80 11.18 -14.74
C ASP A 56 -5.77 10.71 -13.70
N TRP A 57 -4.83 11.57 -13.40
CA TRP A 57 -3.81 11.26 -12.40
C TRP A 57 -4.38 10.99 -11.00
N PRO A 58 -5.36 11.75 -10.47
CA PRO A 58 -5.97 11.45 -9.17
C PRO A 58 -6.54 10.03 -9.08
N GLY A 59 -7.21 9.56 -10.13
CA GLY A 59 -7.73 8.19 -10.21
C GLY A 59 -6.60 7.15 -10.18
N GLY A 60 -5.58 7.33 -11.01
CA GLY A 60 -4.38 6.47 -11.03
C GLY A 60 -3.65 6.46 -9.68
N ALA A 61 -3.51 7.62 -9.05
CA ALA A 61 -2.86 7.73 -7.74
C ALA A 61 -3.58 6.92 -6.65
N VAL A 62 -4.92 6.86 -6.68
CA VAL A 62 -5.71 6.05 -5.74
C VAL A 62 -5.48 4.56 -5.96
N VAL A 63 -5.40 4.10 -7.21
CA VAL A 63 -5.07 2.70 -7.52
C VAL A 63 -3.68 2.34 -6.99
N LEU A 64 -2.68 3.15 -7.33
CA LEU A 64 -1.29 2.97 -6.89
C LEU A 64 -1.14 3.02 -5.37
N MET A 65 -1.89 3.91 -4.70
CA MET A 65 -1.87 4.03 -3.23
C MET A 65 -2.38 2.75 -2.56
N ASN A 66 -3.50 2.20 -3.04
CA ASN A 66 -4.03 0.95 -2.49
C ASN A 66 -3.05 -0.21 -2.69
N ALA A 67 -2.45 -0.33 -3.88
CA ALA A 67 -1.45 -1.36 -4.17
C ALA A 67 -0.20 -1.20 -3.30
N ALA A 68 0.33 0.02 -3.13
CA ALA A 68 1.48 0.27 -2.28
C ALA A 68 1.18 -0.06 -0.81
N HIS A 69 -0.02 0.26 -0.34
CA HIS A 69 -0.42 -0.05 1.03
C HIS A 69 -0.60 -1.56 1.23
N ALA A 70 -1.13 -2.27 0.23
CA ALA A 70 -1.20 -3.74 0.25
C ALA A 70 0.20 -4.37 0.41
N VAL A 71 1.18 -3.91 -0.37
CA VAL A 71 2.58 -4.38 -0.28
C VAL A 71 3.18 -4.10 1.10
N GLU A 72 2.98 -2.89 1.64
CA GLU A 72 3.47 -2.53 2.97
C GLU A 72 2.92 -3.48 4.05
N LEU A 73 1.61 -3.68 4.06
CA LEU A 73 0.94 -4.53 5.05
C LEU A 73 1.34 -5.99 4.90
N PHE A 74 1.48 -6.49 3.67
CA PHE A 74 1.93 -7.85 3.40
C PHE A 74 3.35 -8.10 3.93
N LEU A 75 4.30 -7.19 3.67
CA LEU A 75 5.67 -7.31 4.19
C LEU A 75 5.70 -7.31 5.72
N LYS A 76 4.93 -6.42 6.36
CA LYS A 76 4.80 -6.39 7.83
C LYS A 76 4.22 -7.68 8.36
N ALA A 77 3.19 -8.20 7.71
CA ALA A 77 2.56 -9.46 8.08
C ALA A 77 3.52 -10.64 8.01
N ALA A 78 4.26 -10.77 6.90
CA ALA A 78 5.25 -11.83 6.72
C ALA A 78 6.35 -11.77 7.80
N LEU A 79 6.89 -10.58 8.09
CA LEU A 79 7.90 -10.40 9.13
C LEU A 79 7.37 -10.78 10.53
N LEU A 80 6.16 -10.35 10.88
CA LEU A 80 5.53 -10.71 12.16
C LEU A 80 5.16 -12.18 12.26
N ARG A 81 4.79 -12.81 11.16
CA ARG A 81 4.50 -14.25 11.13
C ARG A 81 5.76 -15.06 11.44
N LYS A 82 6.91 -14.67 10.88
CA LYS A 82 8.21 -15.30 11.17
C LYS A 82 8.68 -15.06 12.60
N ASN A 83 8.45 -13.86 13.11
CA ASN A 83 8.79 -13.48 14.49
C ASN A 83 7.76 -12.49 15.04
N SER A 84 6.85 -12.95 15.89
CA SER A 84 5.76 -12.16 16.46
C SER A 84 6.22 -10.99 17.33
N GLU A 85 7.46 -11.04 17.84
CA GLU A 85 8.08 -9.98 18.66
C GLU A 85 8.84 -8.95 17.81
N PHE A 86 8.90 -9.14 16.48
CA PHE A 86 9.62 -8.21 15.61
C PHE A 86 8.88 -6.87 15.51
N ASP A 87 9.57 -5.77 15.79
CA ASP A 87 8.97 -4.43 15.74
C ASP A 87 8.91 -3.89 14.31
N VAL A 88 7.87 -4.29 13.56
CA VAL A 88 7.62 -3.80 12.20
C VAL A 88 7.21 -2.33 12.15
N TRP A 89 6.81 -1.74 13.28
CA TRP A 89 6.30 -0.37 13.33
C TRP A 89 7.42 0.67 13.21
N THR A 90 8.65 0.30 13.56
CA THR A 90 9.85 1.15 13.39
C THR A 90 10.10 1.53 11.93
N PHE A 91 9.65 0.72 10.97
CA PHE A 91 9.77 1.02 9.54
C PHE A 91 8.76 2.06 9.06
N SER A 92 7.77 2.42 9.88
CA SER A 92 6.68 3.32 9.49
C SER A 92 6.03 2.89 8.15
N HIS A 93 6.11 3.71 7.11
CA HIS A 93 5.59 3.44 5.76
C HIS A 93 6.72 3.19 4.73
N ASN A 94 7.92 2.82 5.17
CA ASN A 94 9.08 2.68 4.30
C ASN A 94 9.16 1.28 3.67
N ILE A 95 8.49 1.10 2.52
CA ILE A 95 8.49 -0.17 1.78
C ILE A 95 9.92 -0.61 1.41
N HIS A 96 10.83 0.32 1.07
CA HIS A 96 12.20 -0.04 0.74
C HIS A 96 12.93 -0.70 1.92
N SER A 97 12.79 -0.16 3.12
CA SER A 97 13.39 -0.74 4.32
C SER A 97 12.72 -2.05 4.74
N LEU A 98 11.40 -2.14 4.63
CA LEU A 98 10.66 -3.38 4.86
C LEU A 98 11.08 -4.48 3.88
N ALA A 99 11.24 -4.14 2.60
CA ALA A 99 11.68 -5.10 1.58
C ALA A 99 13.09 -5.63 1.85
N LYS A 100 14.03 -4.76 2.25
CA LYS A 100 15.38 -5.20 2.65
C LYS A 100 15.35 -6.15 3.85
N GLU A 101 14.52 -5.85 4.82
CA GLU A 101 14.39 -6.70 6.00
C GLU A 101 13.71 -8.03 5.66
N TYR A 102 12.69 -8.01 4.79
CA TYR A 102 12.07 -9.20 4.26
C TYR A 102 13.10 -10.10 3.55
N GLU A 103 13.85 -9.57 2.58
CA GLU A 103 14.88 -10.30 1.85
C GLU A 103 15.96 -10.89 2.78
N ARG A 104 16.30 -10.18 3.85
CA ARG A 104 17.25 -10.67 4.86
C ARG A 104 16.70 -11.84 5.68
N GLN A 105 15.41 -11.80 6.00
CA GLN A 105 14.76 -12.83 6.82
C GLN A 105 14.28 -14.03 6.01
N PHE A 106 14.01 -13.84 4.72
CA PHE A 106 13.51 -14.85 3.79
C PHE A 106 14.46 -14.98 2.60
N PRO A 107 15.65 -15.59 2.80
CA PRO A 107 16.66 -15.74 1.73
C PRO A 107 16.32 -16.86 0.75
N GLU A 108 15.30 -17.65 1.01
CA GLU A 108 14.88 -18.80 0.20
C GLU A 108 14.35 -18.30 -1.16
N PRO A 109 14.85 -18.87 -2.30
CA PRO A 109 14.41 -18.46 -3.63
C PRO A 109 12.89 -18.56 -3.84
N GLU A 110 12.26 -19.52 -3.19
CA GLU A 110 10.81 -19.76 -3.24
C GLU A 110 10.00 -18.62 -2.63
N LEU A 111 10.61 -17.84 -1.72
CA LEU A 111 9.99 -16.70 -1.05
C LEU A 111 10.40 -15.36 -1.69
N SER A 112 11.30 -15.41 -2.67
CA SER A 112 11.71 -14.21 -3.42
C SER A 112 10.62 -13.75 -4.38
N TRP A 113 10.45 -12.44 -4.52
CA TRP A 113 9.57 -11.80 -5.47
C TRP A 113 10.03 -10.39 -5.81
N ASP A 114 9.55 -9.84 -6.93
CA ASP A 114 9.85 -8.47 -7.34
C ASP A 114 8.98 -7.49 -6.56
N ILE A 115 9.47 -7.05 -5.40
CA ILE A 115 8.72 -6.18 -4.48
C ILE A 115 8.56 -4.79 -5.10
N PRO A 116 7.34 -4.38 -5.47
CA PRO A 116 7.12 -3.09 -6.11
C PRO A 116 7.19 -1.92 -5.10
N PHE A 117 7.15 -0.69 -5.61
CA PHE A 117 7.17 0.55 -4.83
C PHE A 117 8.43 0.77 -3.97
N ARG A 118 9.49 0.00 -4.21
CA ARG A 118 10.79 0.23 -3.57
C ARG A 118 11.42 1.51 -4.14
N ARG A 119 11.82 2.40 -3.25
CA ARG A 119 12.55 3.60 -3.62
C ARG A 119 13.86 3.67 -2.85
N SER A 120 14.96 3.77 -3.57
CA SER A 120 16.25 4.13 -3.02
C SER A 120 16.74 5.42 -3.67
N LEU A 121 17.42 6.25 -2.92
CA LEU A 121 18.17 7.34 -3.51
C LEU A 121 19.38 6.76 -4.24
N PRO A 122 19.78 7.32 -5.41
CA PRO A 122 21.05 7.00 -6.03
C PRO A 122 22.20 7.16 -5.02
N THR A 123 23.21 6.31 -5.12
CA THR A 123 24.31 6.25 -4.13
C THR A 123 25.32 7.38 -4.31
N ASP A 124 25.42 7.91 -5.50
CA ASP A 124 26.42 8.89 -5.96
C ASP A 124 26.01 10.36 -5.82
N LEU A 125 24.87 10.61 -5.16
CA LEU A 125 24.37 11.97 -4.92
C LEU A 125 25.22 12.73 -3.92
N THR A 126 25.46 14.00 -4.20
CA THR A 126 25.98 14.97 -3.25
C THR A 126 25.02 15.21 -2.08
N GLN A 127 25.49 15.84 -1.01
CA GLN A 127 24.63 16.13 0.15
C GLN A 127 23.47 17.07 -0.20
N ASP A 128 23.71 18.05 -1.08
CA ASP A 128 22.68 19.01 -1.51
C ASP A 128 21.61 18.31 -2.36
N GLU A 129 22.01 17.44 -3.28
CA GLU A 129 21.07 16.62 -4.05
C GLU A 129 20.26 15.69 -3.13
N LYS A 130 20.88 15.04 -2.15
CA LYS A 130 20.16 14.22 -1.15
C LYS A 130 19.12 15.05 -0.39
N ASN A 131 19.46 16.27 0.01
CA ASN A 131 18.56 17.17 0.70
C ASN A 131 17.41 17.60 -0.21
N TYR A 132 17.71 17.94 -1.47
CA TYR A 132 16.71 18.25 -2.48
C TYR A 132 15.73 17.10 -2.71
N TYR A 133 16.23 15.88 -2.92
CA TYR A 133 15.38 14.69 -3.06
C TYR A 133 14.50 14.45 -1.84
N ARG A 134 15.03 14.58 -0.61
CA ARG A 134 14.26 14.42 0.62
C ARG A 134 13.11 15.41 0.75
N GLN A 135 13.29 16.63 0.26
CA GLN A 135 12.23 17.66 0.30
C GLN A 135 11.14 17.42 -0.75
N HIS A 136 11.49 16.84 -1.89
CA HIS A 136 10.62 16.72 -3.05
C HIS A 136 10.11 15.28 -3.31
N THR A 137 10.51 14.33 -2.50
CA THR A 137 10.02 12.94 -2.57
C THR A 137 9.51 12.49 -1.22
N ALA A 138 8.57 11.56 -1.24
CA ALA A 138 8.06 10.92 -0.04
C ALA A 138 7.83 9.43 -0.29
N GLN A 139 7.55 8.68 0.76
CA GLN A 139 7.09 7.30 0.64
C GLN A 139 5.80 7.25 -0.21
N PRO A 140 5.56 6.17 -0.97
CA PRO A 140 4.39 6.04 -1.83
C PRO A 140 3.07 6.35 -1.11
N SER A 141 2.92 5.89 0.12
CA SER A 141 1.74 6.15 0.95
C SER A 141 1.44 7.63 1.22
N ILE A 142 2.47 8.50 1.17
CA ILE A 142 2.34 9.95 1.34
C ILE A 142 2.17 10.61 -0.03
N GLN A 143 3.08 10.30 -0.95
CA GLN A 143 3.14 10.95 -2.26
C GLN A 143 1.90 10.67 -3.12
N LEU A 144 1.34 9.46 -3.05
CA LEU A 144 0.15 9.07 -3.78
C LEU A 144 -1.15 9.58 -3.13
N ARG A 145 -1.09 9.96 -1.86
CA ARG A 145 -2.24 10.50 -1.10
C ARG A 145 -2.38 12.01 -1.22
N TYR A 146 -1.26 12.72 -1.33
CA TYR A 146 -1.24 14.17 -1.32
C TYR A 146 -0.56 14.71 -2.58
N PRO A 147 -1.16 15.69 -3.30
CA PRO A 147 -0.58 16.23 -4.53
C PRO A 147 0.69 17.07 -4.27
N VAL A 148 0.86 17.53 -3.06
CA VAL A 148 2.00 18.38 -2.63
C VAL A 148 2.47 17.97 -1.24
N SER A 149 3.70 18.34 -0.90
CA SER A 149 4.27 18.21 0.44
C SER A 149 3.56 19.11 1.46
N ARG A 150 3.87 18.94 2.74
CA ARG A 150 3.38 19.84 3.81
C ARG A 150 3.80 21.31 3.61
N LEU A 151 4.85 21.56 2.84
CA LEU A 151 5.33 22.90 2.49
C LEU A 151 4.72 23.44 1.18
N GLY A 152 3.74 22.74 0.60
CA GLY A 152 3.14 23.13 -0.68
C GLY A 152 4.03 22.86 -1.90
N ILE A 153 5.13 22.12 -1.73
CA ILE A 153 6.07 21.81 -2.81
C ILE A 153 5.53 20.60 -3.59
N SER A 154 5.47 20.72 -4.91
CA SER A 154 5.12 19.61 -5.81
C SER A 154 6.16 18.51 -5.74
N TRP A 155 5.71 17.25 -5.84
CA TRP A 155 6.59 16.09 -5.85
C TRP A 155 7.40 16.03 -7.15
N LEU A 156 8.68 15.67 -7.05
CA LEU A 156 9.62 15.60 -8.20
C LEU A 156 9.34 14.48 -9.19
N THR A 157 8.62 13.48 -8.78
CA THR A 157 8.47 12.29 -9.62
C THR A 157 7.39 12.49 -10.66
N GLN A 158 7.76 12.42 -11.94
CA GLN A 158 6.79 12.09 -12.97
C GLN A 158 6.31 10.66 -12.68
N GLN A 159 5.07 10.55 -12.29
CA GLN A 159 4.42 9.25 -12.13
C GLN A 159 3.52 9.07 -13.33
N ALA A 160 3.79 8.02 -14.10
CA ALA A 160 2.89 7.56 -15.15
C ALA A 160 2.05 6.41 -14.58
N PHE A 161 0.79 6.37 -14.93
CA PHE A 161 -0.10 5.26 -14.65
C PHE A 161 -0.67 4.77 -15.98
N GLU A 162 -0.30 3.54 -16.35
CA GLU A 162 -0.84 2.86 -17.50
C GLU A 162 -1.69 1.68 -17.00
N PRO A 163 -3.04 1.76 -17.12
CA PRO A 163 -3.95 0.81 -16.47
C PRO A 163 -3.76 -0.64 -16.87
N HIS A 164 -3.53 -0.93 -18.18
CA HIS A 164 -3.41 -2.29 -18.66
C HIS A 164 -2.16 -3.00 -18.13
N SER A 165 -0.99 -2.33 -18.17
CA SER A 165 0.25 -2.86 -17.62
C SER A 165 0.13 -3.04 -16.12
N PHE A 166 -0.47 -2.06 -15.43
CA PHE A 166 -0.59 -2.12 -13.98
C PHE A 166 -1.54 -3.22 -13.50
N GLN A 167 -2.57 -3.58 -14.28
CA GLN A 167 -3.41 -4.74 -13.99
C GLN A 167 -2.61 -6.05 -14.01
N GLN A 168 -1.64 -6.17 -14.91
CA GLN A 168 -0.74 -7.33 -14.92
C GLN A 168 0.16 -7.35 -13.69
N ASP A 169 0.63 -6.17 -13.23
CA ASP A 169 1.40 -6.04 -12.00
C ASP A 169 0.58 -6.44 -10.77
N LEU A 170 -0.69 -6.03 -10.69
CA LEU A 170 -1.59 -6.41 -9.61
C LEU A 170 -1.85 -7.92 -9.58
N ALA A 171 -2.01 -8.56 -10.74
CA ALA A 171 -2.16 -10.01 -10.83
C ALA A 171 -0.87 -10.75 -10.39
N ARG A 172 0.32 -10.22 -10.73
CA ARG A 172 1.59 -10.76 -10.23
C ARG A 172 1.70 -10.64 -8.72
N MET A 173 1.37 -9.48 -8.16
CA MET A 173 1.35 -9.27 -6.70
C MET A 173 0.42 -10.26 -5.99
N GLU A 174 -0.77 -10.51 -6.52
CA GLU A 174 -1.71 -11.49 -5.96
C GLU A 174 -1.13 -12.90 -5.95
N ASN A 175 -0.53 -13.32 -7.07
CA ASN A 175 0.13 -14.62 -7.17
C ASN A 175 1.28 -14.76 -6.16
N ASP A 176 2.10 -13.72 -6.00
CA ASP A 176 3.21 -13.71 -5.03
C ASP A 176 2.68 -13.74 -3.60
N PHE A 177 1.67 -12.95 -3.26
CA PHE A 177 1.04 -12.98 -1.94
C PHE A 177 0.50 -14.37 -1.61
N ASN A 178 -0.24 -14.99 -2.54
CA ASN A 178 -0.79 -16.32 -2.35
C ASN A 178 0.31 -17.37 -2.17
N ARG A 179 1.34 -17.35 -3.02
CA ARG A 179 2.46 -18.28 -2.98
C ARG A 179 3.21 -18.19 -1.65
N ILE A 180 3.57 -16.99 -1.23
CA ILE A 180 4.33 -16.77 0.00
C ILE A 180 3.47 -17.10 1.23
N TYR A 181 2.19 -16.69 1.23
CA TYR A 181 1.30 -16.99 2.33
C TYR A 181 1.10 -18.51 2.54
N GLN A 182 1.00 -19.28 1.44
CA GLN A 182 0.80 -20.74 1.49
C GLN A 182 2.09 -21.50 1.85
N SER A 183 3.26 -21.03 1.43
CA SER A 183 4.54 -21.70 1.70
C SER A 183 4.99 -21.56 3.16
N GLU A 184 4.44 -20.59 3.87
CA GLU A 184 4.72 -20.32 5.28
C GLU A 184 3.64 -20.92 6.23
N ALA A 185 2.63 -21.62 5.69
CA ALA A 185 1.60 -22.31 6.48
C ALA A 185 2.09 -23.74 6.89
#